data_60090bd1aa3c2b471d7aa07c2343a336
#
_entry.id   60090bd1aa3c2b471d7aa07c2343a336
#
_cell.length_a   1.000
_cell.length_b   1.000
_cell.length_c   1.000
_cell.angle_alpha   90.00
_cell.angle_beta   90.00
_cell.angle_gamma   90.00
#
_symmetry.space_group_name_H-M   'P 1'
#
loop_
_entity.id
_entity.type
_entity.pdbx_description
1 polymer ?
#
loop_
_entity_poly.entity_id
_entity_poly.type
_entity_poly.pdbx_seq_one_letter_code
_entity_poly.pdbx_strand_id
1 'polypeptide(L)'
;GRFKYHYLNTVPLQEISDRWISRFAAPWSVALADLKSNLEMPNDNENTMENSTVKTKPQHVFVTVIKTNPEKLWSALIDGKITPAYYYGATLQGDLKKGSSYSYIGPDGNAFVSGEVLEAIELKKLVMTFVGKWMPGMEDDKPSRVTFEILQQGDCCRLTLIHDQFESETATFRNTGGGWPGIISGLKTLLETGQPLNYNPMVG
;
A
#
# COMPACT_ATOMS: atom_id res chain seq x y z
N GLY A 1 -6.04 48.18 -34.90
CA GLY A 1 -6.26 47.31 -33.75
C GLY A 1 -5.07 47.39 -32.82
N ARG A 2 -5.30 47.68 -31.52
CA ARG A 2 -4.25 47.71 -30.52
C ARG A 2 -4.09 46.27 -29.96
N PHE A 3 -2.92 45.65 -30.10
CA PHE A 3 -2.58 44.42 -29.44
C PHE A 3 -2.29 44.68 -27.95
N LYS A 4 -2.96 43.99 -27.03
CA LYS A 4 -2.62 43.97 -25.61
C LYS A 4 -1.75 42.74 -25.33
N TYR A 5 -0.52 42.96 -24.87
CA TYR A 5 0.33 41.90 -24.38
C TYR A 5 0.07 41.70 -22.88
N HIS A 6 -0.27 40.48 -22.49
CA HIS A 6 -0.38 40.06 -21.08
C HIS A 6 0.90 39.35 -20.68
N TYR A 7 1.59 39.89 -19.73
CA TYR A 7 2.78 39.23 -19.14
C TYR A 7 2.35 38.43 -17.91
N LEU A 8 2.72 37.16 -17.90
CA LEU A 8 2.53 36.31 -16.71
C LEU A 8 3.62 36.66 -15.69
N ASN A 9 3.22 37.09 -14.49
CA ASN A 9 4.18 37.21 -13.40
C ASN A 9 4.53 35.81 -12.89
N THR A 10 5.77 35.38 -13.13
CA THR A 10 6.25 34.03 -12.78
C THR A 10 6.69 33.92 -11.32
N VAL A 11 6.86 35.03 -10.60
CA VAL A 11 7.36 35.05 -9.21
C VAL A 11 6.49 34.23 -8.25
N PRO A 12 5.13 34.35 -8.26
CA PRO A 12 4.28 33.53 -7.40
C PRO A 12 4.33 32.03 -7.74
N LEU A 13 4.56 31.69 -9.02
CA LEU A 13 4.71 30.30 -9.46
C LEU A 13 6.04 29.71 -8.98
N GLN A 14 7.11 30.52 -8.97
CA GLN A 14 8.40 30.15 -8.44
C GLN A 14 8.33 29.89 -6.92
N GLU A 15 7.69 30.78 -6.17
CA GLU A 15 7.51 30.65 -4.73
C GLU A 15 6.68 29.42 -4.34
N ILE A 16 5.63 29.09 -5.12
CA ILE A 16 4.85 27.86 -4.96
C ILE A 16 5.72 26.65 -5.27
N SER A 17 6.48 26.69 -6.35
CA SER A 17 7.41 25.63 -6.75
C SER A 17 8.45 25.38 -5.65
N ASP A 18 9.12 26.40 -5.15
CA ASP A 18 10.14 26.29 -4.12
C ASP A 18 9.60 25.80 -2.78
N ARG A 19 8.38 26.21 -2.44
CA ARG A 19 7.70 25.82 -1.19
C ARG A 19 7.18 24.39 -1.20
N TRP A 20 6.77 23.87 -2.37
CA TRP A 20 6.24 22.53 -2.52
C TRP A 20 7.29 21.52 -2.98
N ILE A 21 8.09 21.87 -3.98
CA ILE A 21 9.06 20.96 -4.59
C ILE A 21 10.25 20.71 -3.64
N SER A 22 10.73 21.72 -2.91
CA SER A 22 11.86 21.55 -2.01
C SER A 22 11.60 20.55 -0.87
N ARG A 23 10.37 20.45 -0.37
CA ARG A 23 10.01 19.49 0.67
C ARG A 23 9.87 18.04 0.18
N PHE A 24 9.52 17.85 -1.08
CA PHE A 24 9.24 16.53 -1.64
C PHE A 24 10.31 16.06 -2.63
N ALA A 25 11.02 16.98 -3.28
CA ALA A 25 12.01 16.65 -4.29
C ALA A 25 13.44 16.53 -3.74
N ALA A 26 13.74 17.03 -2.55
CA ALA A 26 15.09 16.95 -1.97
C ALA A 26 15.63 15.50 -1.88
N PRO A 27 14.84 14.49 -1.44
CA PRO A 27 15.28 13.10 -1.45
C PRO A 27 15.44 12.53 -2.87
N TRP A 28 14.62 12.98 -3.83
CA TRP A 28 14.65 12.52 -5.21
C TRP A 28 15.75 13.16 -6.03
N SER A 29 16.11 14.42 -5.75
CA SER A 29 17.20 15.11 -6.44
C SER A 29 18.57 14.51 -6.09
N VAL A 30 18.77 14.05 -4.85
CA VAL A 30 19.96 13.32 -4.44
C VAL A 30 20.04 11.97 -5.14
N ALA A 31 18.94 11.19 -5.14
CA ALA A 31 18.88 9.90 -5.81
C ALA A 31 19.10 10.01 -7.34
N LEU A 32 18.58 11.05 -7.97
CA LEU A 32 18.79 11.32 -9.40
C LEU A 32 20.21 11.80 -9.70
N ALA A 33 20.83 12.58 -8.81
CA ALA A 33 22.22 13.00 -8.94
C ALA A 33 23.18 11.81 -8.81
N ASP A 34 22.92 10.90 -7.86
CA ASP A 34 23.68 9.67 -7.69
C ASP A 34 23.51 8.72 -8.91
N LEU A 35 22.30 8.63 -9.44
CA LEU A 35 22.03 7.84 -10.65
C LEU A 35 22.77 8.43 -11.86
N LYS A 36 22.75 9.76 -12.03
CA LYS A 36 23.46 10.45 -13.10
C LYS A 36 24.98 10.27 -12.99
N SER A 37 25.53 10.42 -11.78
CA SER A 37 26.96 10.20 -11.50
C SER A 37 27.40 8.76 -11.83
N ASN A 38 26.58 7.77 -11.54
CA ASN A 38 26.85 6.37 -11.85
C ASN A 38 26.72 6.04 -13.35
N LEU A 39 25.98 6.85 -14.11
CA LEU A 39 25.83 6.68 -15.56
C LEU A 39 26.87 7.45 -16.37
N GLU A 40 27.48 8.49 -15.79
CA GLU A 40 28.46 9.37 -16.46
C GLU A 40 29.93 8.99 -16.18
N MET A 41 30.19 7.93 -15.36
CA MET A 41 31.55 7.40 -15.22
C MET A 41 31.99 6.70 -16.52
N PRO A 42 33.16 7.07 -17.13
CA PRO A 42 33.67 6.38 -18.30
C PRO A 42 34.06 4.95 -17.88
N ASN A 43 33.40 3.96 -18.44
CA ASN A 43 33.74 2.56 -18.26
C ASN A 43 34.83 2.19 -19.28
N ASP A 44 36.10 2.19 -18.88
CA ASP A 44 37.18 1.52 -19.60
C ASP A 44 37.11 0.00 -19.33
N ASN A 45 36.10 -0.66 -19.91
CA ASN A 45 36.18 -2.10 -20.18
C ASN A 45 35.00 -2.51 -21.08
N GLU A 46 35.30 -2.64 -22.36
CA GLU A 46 34.46 -3.39 -23.29
C GLU A 46 34.43 -4.86 -22.86
N ASN A 47 33.35 -5.31 -22.25
CA ASN A 47 32.76 -6.61 -22.52
C ASN A 47 31.45 -6.80 -21.74
N THR A 48 30.42 -7.24 -22.46
CA THR A 48 29.12 -7.72 -21.97
C THR A 48 28.19 -6.65 -21.39
N MET A 49 27.50 -5.92 -22.26
CA MET A 49 26.23 -5.30 -21.94
C MET A 49 25.15 -6.40 -21.74
N GLU A 50 25.13 -7.04 -20.60
CA GLU A 50 23.89 -7.56 -20.06
C GLU A 50 23.12 -6.36 -19.51
N ASN A 51 22.05 -6.02 -20.20
CA ASN A 51 21.06 -5.02 -19.82
C ASN A 51 20.39 -5.48 -18.51
N SER A 52 21.02 -5.27 -17.36
CA SER A 52 20.42 -5.47 -16.05
C SER A 52 19.38 -4.36 -15.82
N THR A 53 18.25 -4.47 -16.52
CA THR A 53 17.01 -3.92 -16.03
C THR A 53 16.81 -4.53 -14.64
N VAL A 54 17.00 -3.75 -13.58
CA VAL A 54 16.59 -4.12 -12.23
C VAL A 54 15.08 -4.39 -12.34
N LYS A 55 14.70 -5.65 -12.54
CA LYS A 55 13.31 -6.07 -12.50
C LYS A 55 12.86 -5.92 -11.04
N THR A 56 12.36 -4.74 -10.69
CA THR A 56 11.64 -4.56 -9.43
C THR A 56 10.50 -5.56 -9.41
N LYS A 57 10.50 -6.43 -8.40
CA LYS A 57 9.39 -7.38 -8.26
C LYS A 57 8.07 -6.63 -8.12
N PRO A 58 6.98 -7.13 -8.70
CA PRO A 58 5.67 -6.50 -8.58
C PRO A 58 5.30 -6.28 -7.12
N GLN A 59 4.75 -5.10 -6.81
CA GLN A 59 4.26 -4.78 -5.46
C GLN A 59 3.15 -3.74 -5.54
N HIS A 60 2.28 -3.73 -4.53
CA HIS A 60 1.33 -2.67 -4.29
C HIS A 60 1.73 -1.92 -3.02
N VAL A 61 1.71 -0.60 -3.06
CA VAL A 61 1.96 0.25 -1.89
C VAL A 61 0.84 1.27 -1.78
N PHE A 62 0.16 1.28 -0.64
CA PHE A 62 -0.90 2.24 -0.34
C PHE A 62 -0.57 2.95 0.97
N VAL A 63 -0.72 4.28 0.97
CA VAL A 63 -0.51 5.11 2.15
C VAL A 63 -1.77 5.93 2.37
N THR A 64 -2.28 5.90 3.60
CA THR A 64 -3.41 6.74 4.01
C THR A 64 -3.17 7.34 5.38
N VAL A 65 -3.77 8.50 5.63
CA VAL A 65 -3.79 9.13 6.97
C VAL A 65 -5.21 9.05 7.51
N ILE A 66 -5.34 8.53 8.73
CA ILE A 66 -6.62 8.26 9.39
C ILE A 66 -6.65 9.04 10.70
N LYS A 67 -7.70 9.79 10.94
CA LYS A 67 -7.92 10.48 12.22
C LYS A 67 -8.33 9.48 13.30
N THR A 68 -7.33 8.88 13.93
CA THR A 68 -7.49 7.84 14.94
C THR A 68 -6.19 7.70 15.74
N ASN A 69 -6.21 6.90 16.81
CA ASN A 69 -5.01 6.52 17.56
C ASN A 69 -4.52 5.12 17.19
N PRO A 70 -3.27 4.74 17.52
CA PRO A 70 -2.71 3.44 17.20
C PRO A 70 -3.49 2.26 17.75
N GLU A 71 -4.08 2.39 18.94
CA GLU A 71 -4.84 1.34 19.63
C GLU A 71 -6.09 0.96 18.84
N LYS A 72 -6.87 1.96 18.39
CA LYS A 72 -8.08 1.73 17.60
C LYS A 72 -7.73 1.17 16.21
N LEU A 73 -6.69 1.71 15.59
CA LEU A 73 -6.26 1.21 14.28
C LEU A 73 -5.74 -0.24 14.37
N TRP A 74 -4.93 -0.55 15.38
CA TRP A 74 -4.45 -1.90 15.63
C TRP A 74 -5.60 -2.87 15.90
N SER A 75 -6.50 -2.53 16.83
CA SER A 75 -7.72 -3.30 17.08
C SER A 75 -8.51 -3.57 15.81
N ALA A 76 -8.70 -2.56 14.95
CA ALA A 76 -9.43 -2.74 13.69
C ALA A 76 -8.74 -3.73 12.75
N LEU A 77 -7.39 -3.80 12.76
CA LEU A 77 -6.64 -4.73 11.91
C LEU A 77 -6.69 -6.18 12.41
N ILE A 78 -6.81 -6.42 13.73
CA ILE A 78 -6.67 -7.76 14.31
C ILE A 78 -7.97 -8.34 14.90
N ASP A 79 -9.02 -7.56 15.11
CA ASP A 79 -10.28 -8.02 15.71
C ASP A 79 -11.27 -8.45 14.62
N GLY A 80 -11.53 -9.77 14.57
CA GLY A 80 -12.50 -10.35 13.64
C GLY A 80 -13.95 -9.86 13.78
N LYS A 81 -14.29 -9.18 14.89
CA LYS A 81 -15.61 -8.55 15.04
C LYS A 81 -15.68 -7.22 14.28
N ILE A 82 -14.55 -6.60 14.00
CA ILE A 82 -14.46 -5.29 13.33
C ILE A 82 -14.26 -5.47 11.83
N THR A 83 -13.48 -6.48 11.42
CA THR A 83 -13.09 -6.66 10.02
C THR A 83 -14.26 -6.75 9.03
N PRO A 84 -15.42 -7.35 9.35
CA PRO A 84 -16.55 -7.39 8.40
C PRO A 84 -17.06 -6.02 7.97
N ALA A 85 -16.88 -5.00 8.79
CA ALA A 85 -17.36 -3.65 8.50
C ALA A 85 -16.57 -2.93 7.39
N TYR A 86 -15.36 -3.41 7.04
CA TYR A 86 -14.51 -2.77 6.03
C TYR A 86 -13.82 -3.75 5.08
N TYR A 87 -13.78 -5.04 5.40
CA TYR A 87 -13.08 -6.07 4.63
C TYR A 87 -14.06 -6.95 3.86
N TYR A 88 -14.93 -6.33 3.05
CA TYR A 88 -15.94 -7.01 2.21
C TYR A 88 -16.82 -8.04 2.96
N GLY A 89 -17.17 -7.75 4.21
CA GLY A 89 -17.98 -8.64 5.03
C GLY A 89 -17.20 -9.81 5.64
N ALA A 90 -15.91 -9.88 5.44
CA ALA A 90 -15.11 -11.02 5.90
C ALA A 90 -14.68 -10.89 7.36
N THR A 91 -14.79 -12.00 8.07
CA THR A 91 -14.37 -12.14 9.46
C THR A 91 -12.95 -12.70 9.54
N LEU A 92 -12.04 -11.94 10.17
CA LEU A 92 -10.71 -12.41 10.49
C LEU A 92 -10.77 -13.45 11.62
N GLN A 93 -10.11 -14.59 11.41
CA GLN A 93 -9.94 -15.65 12.40
C GLN A 93 -8.47 -15.97 12.56
N GLY A 94 -8.02 -16.17 13.78
CA GLY A 94 -6.65 -16.50 14.14
C GLY A 94 -6.16 -15.72 15.37
N ASP A 95 -5.05 -16.15 15.95
CA ASP A 95 -4.48 -15.55 17.17
C ASP A 95 -3.60 -14.31 16.89
N LEU A 96 -3.30 -14.05 15.61
CA LEU A 96 -2.49 -12.92 15.12
C LEU A 96 -1.14 -12.73 15.84
N LYS A 97 -0.59 -13.80 16.42
CA LYS A 97 0.77 -13.85 16.97
C LYS A 97 1.73 -14.43 15.94
N LYS A 98 2.99 -14.06 16.02
CA LYS A 98 4.03 -14.61 15.14
C LYS A 98 4.00 -16.15 15.14
N GLY A 99 3.95 -16.74 13.93
CA GLY A 99 3.87 -18.19 13.69
C GLY A 99 2.46 -18.75 13.72
N SER A 100 1.42 -17.96 14.04
CA SER A 100 0.03 -18.42 14.01
C SER A 100 -0.54 -18.35 12.61
N SER A 101 -1.38 -19.31 12.25
CA SER A 101 -2.21 -19.24 11.05
C SER A 101 -3.36 -18.28 11.24
N TYR A 102 -3.80 -17.66 10.14
CA TYR A 102 -4.99 -16.82 10.11
C TYR A 102 -5.80 -17.08 8.84
N SER A 103 -7.08 -16.69 8.87
CA SER A 103 -7.96 -16.72 7.70
C SER A 103 -8.95 -15.57 7.73
N TYR A 104 -9.32 -15.05 6.56
CA TYR A 104 -10.51 -14.22 6.38
C TYR A 104 -11.62 -15.10 5.83
N ILE A 105 -12.69 -15.24 6.62
CA ILE A 105 -13.87 -16.04 6.27
C ILE A 105 -14.91 -15.11 5.67
N GLY A 106 -15.32 -15.41 4.45
CA GLY A 106 -16.36 -14.66 3.74
C GLY A 106 -17.75 -14.86 4.32
N PRO A 107 -18.73 -14.06 3.87
CA PRO A 107 -20.14 -14.21 4.28
C PRO A 107 -20.74 -15.58 3.92
N ASP A 108 -20.18 -16.28 2.95
CA ASP A 108 -20.55 -17.64 2.51
C ASP A 108 -19.95 -18.74 3.41
N GLY A 109 -19.16 -18.38 4.44
CA GLY A 109 -18.49 -19.30 5.35
C GLY A 109 -17.20 -19.89 4.81
N ASN A 110 -16.75 -19.54 3.60
CA ASN A 110 -15.51 -20.03 3.01
C ASN A 110 -14.33 -19.09 3.32
N ALA A 111 -13.15 -19.68 3.51
CA ALA A 111 -11.92 -18.90 3.61
C ALA A 111 -11.51 -18.42 2.22
N PHE A 112 -11.55 -17.11 1.97
CA PHE A 112 -11.09 -16.54 0.71
C PHE A 112 -9.66 -15.96 0.79
N VAL A 113 -9.14 -15.73 1.99
CA VAL A 113 -7.73 -15.44 2.25
C VAL A 113 -7.26 -16.29 3.42
N SER A 114 -6.06 -16.82 3.34
CA SER A 114 -5.39 -17.51 4.45
C SER A 114 -3.91 -17.20 4.43
N GLY A 115 -3.24 -17.47 5.57
CA GLY A 115 -1.80 -17.28 5.68
C GLY A 115 -1.29 -17.52 7.09
N GLU A 116 -0.05 -17.08 7.31
CA GLU A 116 0.66 -17.15 8.57
C GLU A 116 1.15 -15.75 8.97
N VAL A 117 1.10 -15.43 10.26
CA VAL A 117 1.66 -14.20 10.82
C VAL A 117 3.18 -14.32 10.93
N LEU A 118 3.91 -13.55 10.16
CA LEU A 118 5.38 -13.55 10.15
C LEU A 118 5.95 -12.64 11.25
N GLU A 119 5.29 -11.52 11.50
CA GLU A 119 5.68 -10.53 12.52
C GLU A 119 4.45 -9.80 13.03
N ALA A 120 4.38 -9.60 14.36
CA ALA A 120 3.37 -8.76 14.99
C ALA A 120 4.06 -7.91 16.07
N ILE A 121 4.22 -6.61 15.80
CA ILE A 121 4.69 -5.60 16.75
C ILE A 121 3.49 -4.75 17.08
N GLU A 122 2.97 -4.94 18.28
CA GLU A 122 1.75 -4.28 18.74
C GLU A 122 1.78 -2.78 18.48
N LEU A 123 0.68 -2.24 17.95
CA LEU A 123 0.45 -0.83 17.59
C LEU A 123 1.37 -0.27 16.49
N LYS A 124 2.25 -1.09 15.90
CA LYS A 124 3.27 -0.60 14.95
C LYS A 124 3.30 -1.35 13.63
N LYS A 125 3.31 -2.69 13.68
CA LYS A 125 3.56 -3.47 12.46
C LYS A 125 2.91 -4.85 12.51
N LEU A 126 2.27 -5.25 11.42
CA LEU A 126 1.74 -6.59 11.22
C LEU A 126 2.21 -7.07 9.85
N VAL A 127 2.89 -8.22 9.81
CA VAL A 127 3.38 -8.85 8.58
C VAL A 127 2.81 -10.24 8.48
N MET A 128 2.21 -10.57 7.34
CA MET A 128 1.54 -11.84 7.11
C MET A 128 1.85 -12.36 5.71
N THR A 129 1.93 -13.68 5.53
CA THR A 129 1.81 -14.28 4.21
C THR A 129 0.36 -14.15 3.72
N PHE A 130 0.14 -14.17 2.42
CA PHE A 130 -1.18 -13.98 1.83
C PHE A 130 -1.40 -14.99 0.71
N VAL A 131 -2.44 -15.81 0.87
CA VAL A 131 -2.93 -16.78 -0.12
C VAL A 131 -4.38 -16.46 -0.42
N GLY A 132 -4.65 -15.91 -1.60
CA GLY A 132 -6.01 -15.59 -2.07
C GLY A 132 -6.69 -16.80 -2.69
N LYS A 133 -8.02 -16.90 -2.55
CA LYS A 133 -8.80 -18.05 -3.06
C LYS A 133 -10.18 -17.66 -3.62
N TRP A 134 -10.40 -16.38 -3.95
CA TRP A 134 -11.72 -15.91 -4.40
C TRP A 134 -11.87 -15.82 -5.94
N MET A 135 -10.81 -16.05 -6.69
CA MET A 135 -10.82 -16.03 -8.16
C MET A 135 -10.04 -17.23 -8.69
N PRO A 136 -10.46 -17.82 -9.81
CA PRO A 136 -9.74 -18.90 -10.47
C PRO A 136 -8.29 -18.51 -10.78
N GLY A 137 -7.35 -19.43 -10.59
CA GLY A 137 -5.92 -19.26 -10.84
C GLY A 137 -5.14 -18.61 -9.69
N MET A 138 -5.78 -18.19 -8.60
CA MET A 138 -5.09 -17.69 -7.42
C MET A 138 -4.55 -18.83 -6.55
N GLU A 139 -5.16 -20.00 -6.63
CA GLU A 139 -4.75 -21.22 -5.92
C GLU A 139 -3.38 -21.75 -6.36
N ASP A 140 -2.95 -21.39 -7.58
CA ASP A 140 -1.65 -21.78 -8.14
C ASP A 140 -0.54 -20.80 -7.79
N ASP A 141 -0.90 -19.60 -7.29
CA ASP A 141 0.06 -18.57 -6.91
C ASP A 141 0.78 -18.93 -5.61
N LYS A 142 2.08 -18.69 -5.58
CA LYS A 142 2.81 -18.79 -4.30
C LYS A 142 2.34 -17.73 -3.30
N PRO A 143 2.45 -18.03 -1.99
CA PRO A 143 2.13 -17.04 -0.97
C PRO A 143 2.88 -15.73 -1.19
N SER A 144 2.16 -14.63 -1.28
CA SER A 144 2.70 -13.27 -1.26
C SER A 144 2.76 -12.76 0.19
N ARG A 145 3.20 -11.51 0.40
CA ARG A 145 3.34 -10.93 1.73
C ARG A 145 2.60 -9.61 1.84
N VAL A 146 1.84 -9.45 2.92
CA VAL A 146 1.18 -8.19 3.28
C VAL A 146 1.81 -7.63 4.54
N THR A 147 2.16 -6.35 4.51
CA THR A 147 2.70 -5.60 5.64
C THR A 147 1.79 -4.41 5.91
N PHE A 148 1.36 -4.26 7.16
CA PHE A 148 0.74 -3.04 7.68
C PHE A 148 1.73 -2.35 8.61
N GLU A 149 1.99 -1.06 8.37
CA GLU A 149 2.82 -0.23 9.24
C GLU A 149 2.00 0.96 9.75
N ILE A 150 2.04 1.18 11.06
CA ILE A 150 1.32 2.25 11.75
C ILE A 150 2.33 3.23 12.30
N LEU A 151 2.18 4.51 11.94
CA LEU A 151 2.97 5.60 12.49
C LEU A 151 2.03 6.70 12.99
N GLN A 152 2.06 6.96 14.29
CA GLN A 152 1.32 8.08 14.88
C GLN A 152 1.92 9.42 14.44
N GLN A 153 1.06 10.35 14.04
CA GLN A 153 1.41 11.71 13.62
C GLN A 153 0.38 12.69 14.18
N GLY A 154 0.65 13.23 15.38
CA GLY A 154 -0.29 14.09 16.08
C GLY A 154 -1.56 13.33 16.51
N ASP A 155 -2.73 13.81 16.10
CA ASP A 155 -4.05 13.19 16.35
C ASP A 155 -4.47 12.18 15.26
N CYS A 156 -3.54 11.82 14.35
CA CYS A 156 -3.76 10.91 13.26
C CYS A 156 -2.75 9.76 13.27
N CYS A 157 -3.08 8.68 12.58
CA CYS A 157 -2.15 7.61 12.22
C CYS A 157 -1.94 7.58 10.71
N ARG A 158 -0.69 7.49 10.27
CA ARG A 158 -0.34 7.08 8.92
C ARG A 158 -0.30 5.56 8.87
N LEU A 159 -1.16 4.97 8.05
CA LEU A 159 -1.14 3.55 7.72
C LEU A 159 -0.46 3.37 6.37
N THR A 160 0.58 2.55 6.32
CA THR A 160 1.20 2.06 5.09
C THR A 160 0.87 0.59 4.93
N LEU A 161 0.26 0.23 3.81
CA LEU A 161 0.05 -1.15 3.39
C LEU A 161 0.99 -1.45 2.23
N ILE A 162 1.80 -2.49 2.38
CA ILE A 162 2.66 -3.02 1.32
C ILE A 162 2.23 -4.46 1.05
N HIS A 163 1.92 -4.78 -0.20
CA HIS A 163 1.69 -6.14 -0.65
C HIS A 163 2.73 -6.48 -1.70
N ASP A 164 3.65 -7.34 -1.35
CA ASP A 164 4.85 -7.66 -2.13
C ASP A 164 5.14 -9.17 -2.16
N GLN A 165 6.33 -9.54 -2.64
CA GLN A 165 6.79 -10.91 -2.81
C GLN A 165 5.96 -11.73 -3.81
N PHE A 166 5.27 -11.07 -4.72
CA PHE A 166 4.71 -11.77 -5.88
C PHE A 166 5.84 -12.32 -6.78
N GLU A 167 5.66 -13.50 -7.32
CA GLU A 167 6.64 -14.06 -8.28
C GLU A 167 6.69 -13.25 -9.58
N SER A 168 5.54 -12.77 -10.01
CA SER A 168 5.30 -11.97 -11.22
C SER A 168 3.97 -11.21 -11.08
N GLU A 169 3.42 -10.70 -12.17
CA GLU A 169 2.04 -10.19 -12.21
C GLU A 169 1.03 -11.35 -12.22
N THR A 170 0.98 -12.08 -11.13
CA THR A 170 0.12 -13.25 -10.92
C THR A 170 -1.37 -12.89 -10.86
N ALA A 171 -2.26 -13.90 -10.78
CA ALA A 171 -3.70 -13.66 -10.57
C ALA A 171 -3.93 -12.90 -9.26
N THR A 172 -3.22 -13.26 -8.19
CA THR A 172 -3.27 -12.57 -6.90
C THR A 172 -2.84 -11.10 -7.03
N PHE A 173 -1.72 -10.82 -7.71
CA PHE A 173 -1.26 -9.44 -7.93
C PHE A 173 -2.34 -8.60 -8.62
N ARG A 174 -2.86 -9.06 -9.76
CA ARG A 174 -3.85 -8.30 -10.54
C ARG A 174 -5.14 -8.03 -9.75
N ASN A 175 -5.62 -9.02 -8.99
CA ASN A 175 -6.89 -8.89 -8.27
C ASN A 175 -6.76 -8.06 -6.98
N THR A 176 -5.64 -8.13 -6.27
CA THR A 176 -5.47 -7.38 -5.02
C THR A 176 -5.25 -5.88 -5.23
N GLY A 177 -4.69 -5.47 -6.37
CA GLY A 177 -4.47 -4.04 -6.70
C GLY A 177 -5.75 -3.21 -6.70
N GLY A 178 -6.86 -3.76 -7.21
CA GLY A 178 -8.18 -3.13 -7.19
C GLY A 178 -8.92 -3.29 -5.85
N GLY A 179 -8.64 -4.34 -5.08
CA GLY A 179 -9.31 -4.62 -3.81
C GLY A 179 -8.85 -3.75 -2.64
N TRP A 180 -7.54 -3.53 -2.52
CA TRP A 180 -6.98 -2.76 -1.40
C TRP A 180 -7.53 -1.34 -1.23
N PRO A 181 -7.74 -0.53 -2.29
CA PRO A 181 -8.32 0.80 -2.14
C PRO A 181 -9.67 0.81 -1.43
N GLY A 182 -10.54 -0.16 -1.74
CA GLY A 182 -11.84 -0.32 -1.08
C GLY A 182 -11.70 -0.64 0.41
N ILE A 183 -10.84 -1.59 0.75
CA ILE A 183 -10.55 -2.00 2.14
C ILE A 183 -10.00 -0.83 2.96
N ILE A 184 -9.01 -0.11 2.42
CA ILE A 184 -8.37 1.01 3.14
C ILE A 184 -9.35 2.18 3.30
N SER A 185 -10.15 2.48 2.28
CA SER A 185 -11.17 3.52 2.36
C SER A 185 -12.27 3.14 3.37
N GLY A 186 -12.69 1.88 3.39
CA GLY A 186 -13.63 1.36 4.37
C GLY A 186 -13.10 1.45 5.79
N LEU A 187 -11.88 1.02 6.03
CA LEU A 187 -11.19 1.11 7.32
C LEU A 187 -11.08 2.57 7.80
N LYS A 188 -10.65 3.48 6.91
CA LYS A 188 -10.59 4.92 7.22
C LYS A 188 -11.95 5.47 7.60
N THR A 189 -12.97 5.23 6.80
CA THR A 189 -14.33 5.70 7.05
C THR A 189 -14.85 5.18 8.39
N LEU A 190 -14.68 3.89 8.66
CA LEU A 190 -15.13 3.27 9.90
C LEU A 190 -14.46 3.92 11.13
N LEU A 191 -13.14 4.10 11.10
CA LEU A 191 -12.39 4.66 12.23
C LEU A 191 -12.66 6.16 12.46
N GLU A 192 -12.95 6.92 11.40
CA GLU A 192 -13.22 8.35 11.49
C GLU A 192 -14.67 8.68 11.82
N THR A 193 -15.63 7.86 11.38
CA THR A 193 -17.07 8.15 11.50
C THR A 193 -17.82 7.19 12.40
N GLY A 194 -17.24 6.02 12.70
CA GLY A 194 -17.93 4.92 13.39
C GLY A 194 -18.92 4.16 12.52
N GLN A 195 -19.01 4.48 11.22
CA GLN A 195 -19.94 3.86 10.27
C GLN A 195 -19.19 3.13 9.16
N PRO A 196 -19.62 1.94 8.71
CA PRO A 196 -19.02 1.27 7.56
C PRO A 196 -19.22 2.07 6.28
N LEU A 197 -18.24 2.00 5.38
CA LEU A 197 -18.37 2.54 4.03
C LEU A 197 -19.30 1.64 3.21
N ASN A 198 -20.37 2.19 2.69
CA ASN A 198 -21.24 1.47 1.75
C ASN A 198 -20.61 1.52 0.34
N TYR A 199 -19.68 0.61 0.09
CA TYR A 199 -18.95 0.47 -1.17
C TYR A 199 -19.00 -0.97 -1.65
N ASN A 200 -19.54 -1.18 -2.85
CA ASN A 200 -19.55 -2.48 -3.51
C ASN A 200 -18.80 -2.36 -4.86
N PRO A 201 -17.58 -2.92 -4.99
CA PRO A 201 -16.83 -2.85 -6.23
C PRO A 201 -17.42 -3.68 -7.38
N MET A 202 -18.43 -4.53 -7.09
CA MET A 202 -19.08 -5.40 -8.07
C MET A 202 -20.31 -4.74 -8.74
N VAL A 203 -20.66 -3.51 -8.35
CA VAL A 203 -21.80 -2.76 -8.89
C VAL A 203 -21.23 -1.53 -9.60
N GLY A 204 -20.89 -1.68 -10.87
CA GLY A 204 -20.47 -0.64 -11.79
C GLY A 204 -20.93 -0.99 -13.19
#